data_b077abb58f807a167d30405a3c921061
#
_entry.id   b077abb58f807a167d30405a3c921061
#
_cell.length_a   1.000
_cell.length_b   1.000
_cell.length_c   1.000
_cell.angle_alpha   90.00
_cell.angle_beta   90.00
_cell.angle_gamma   90.00
#
_symmetry.space_group_name_H-M   'P 1'
#
loop_
_entity.id
_entity.type
_entity.pdbx_description
1 polymer ?
#
loop_
_entity_poly.entity_id
_entity_poly.type
_entity_poly.pdbx_seq_one_letter_code
_entity_poly.pdbx_strand_id
1 'polypeptide(L)'
;MIPYRALWSNTQFAFDVLTMKPGDKLVSMLPMAHMYGLAFEFLYEFCVGCHIYFLTRMPSPKIIFQAFADIKPNLVVAVPLIIEKIIKKNVLPKLESPAMKILLKVPIINDKIKATVREQMIQAFGGNFYQIIVGGAAFNQEIEQFLKSIDFPYTVGYGMTECAPIICYEDWKRFKTCLLYTSPSPRDTR
;
A
#
# COMPACT_ATOMS: atom_id res chain seq x y z
N MET A 1 -8.79 -21.58 -15.17
CA MET A 1 -9.54 -20.47 -15.81
C MET A 1 -10.32 -19.77 -14.73
N ILE A 2 -10.22 -18.43 -14.63
CA ILE A 2 -10.93 -17.64 -13.61
C ILE A 2 -12.28 -17.22 -14.19
N PRO A 3 -13.40 -17.56 -13.55
CA PRO A 3 -14.73 -17.18 -14.04
C PRO A 3 -15.02 -15.69 -13.77
N TYR A 4 -15.80 -15.05 -14.61
CA TYR A 4 -16.21 -13.64 -14.47
C TYR A 4 -16.86 -13.34 -13.12
N ARG A 5 -17.66 -14.28 -12.58
CA ARG A 5 -18.28 -14.13 -11.25
C ARG A 5 -17.26 -13.92 -10.12
N ALA A 6 -16.05 -14.53 -10.23
CA ALA A 6 -15.01 -14.38 -9.22
C ALA A 6 -14.37 -12.98 -9.29
N LEU A 7 -14.13 -12.45 -10.51
CA LEU A 7 -13.71 -11.07 -10.71
C LEU A 7 -14.74 -10.07 -10.18
N TRP A 8 -16.01 -10.31 -10.52
CA TRP A 8 -17.11 -9.48 -10.05
C TRP A 8 -17.23 -9.50 -8.52
N SER A 9 -17.11 -10.67 -7.88
CA SER A 9 -17.13 -10.79 -6.42
C SER A 9 -16.01 -9.98 -5.75
N ASN A 10 -14.80 -9.98 -6.31
CA ASN A 10 -13.70 -9.15 -5.81
C ASN A 10 -13.95 -7.66 -6.02
N THR A 11 -14.57 -7.26 -7.13
CA THR A 11 -14.96 -5.88 -7.38
C THR A 11 -16.03 -5.43 -6.39
N GLN A 12 -17.06 -6.26 -6.14
CA GLN A 12 -18.09 -5.99 -5.12
C GLN A 12 -17.47 -5.85 -3.72
N PHE A 13 -16.58 -6.74 -3.34
CA PHE A 13 -15.86 -6.63 -2.08
C PHE A 13 -15.07 -5.31 -1.99
N ALA A 14 -14.43 -4.87 -3.08
CA ALA A 14 -13.74 -3.58 -3.11
C ALA A 14 -14.70 -2.40 -2.87
N PHE A 15 -15.92 -2.43 -3.42
CA PHE A 15 -16.96 -1.42 -3.13
C PHE A 15 -17.34 -1.37 -1.64
N ASP A 16 -17.34 -2.54 -0.96
CA ASP A 16 -17.73 -2.61 0.45
C ASP A 16 -16.63 -2.07 1.39
N VAL A 17 -15.35 -2.17 0.98
CA VAL A 17 -14.20 -1.88 1.87
C VAL A 17 -13.38 -0.68 1.47
N LEU A 18 -13.42 -0.24 0.23
CA LEU A 18 -12.69 0.93 -0.27
C LEU A 18 -13.63 2.13 -0.44
N THR A 19 -13.10 3.34 -0.24
CA THR A 19 -13.91 4.57 -0.19
C THR A 19 -13.69 5.49 -1.38
N MET A 20 -13.26 4.95 -2.52
CA MET A 20 -13.11 5.71 -3.77
C MET A 20 -14.45 6.25 -4.27
N LYS A 21 -14.41 7.43 -4.89
CA LYS A 21 -15.58 8.13 -5.43
C LYS A 21 -15.38 8.43 -6.91
N PRO A 22 -16.48 8.66 -7.67
CA PRO A 22 -16.36 9.13 -9.04
C PRO A 22 -15.48 10.40 -9.13
N GLY A 23 -14.54 10.38 -10.06
CA GLY A 23 -13.56 11.46 -10.25
C GLY A 23 -12.31 11.38 -9.40
N ASP A 24 -12.22 10.47 -8.42
CA ASP A 24 -10.97 10.19 -7.70
C ASP A 24 -9.90 9.67 -8.67
N LYS A 25 -8.64 9.81 -8.26
CA LYS A 25 -7.48 9.54 -9.11
C LYS A 25 -6.70 8.34 -8.59
N LEU A 26 -6.24 7.51 -9.50
CA LEU A 26 -5.32 6.41 -9.24
C LEU A 26 -4.20 6.41 -10.27
N VAL A 27 -2.99 6.05 -9.85
CA VAL A 27 -1.86 5.77 -10.75
C VAL A 27 -1.72 4.26 -10.87
N SER A 28 -2.00 3.72 -12.06
CA SER A 28 -1.81 2.31 -12.37
C SER A 28 -0.35 2.05 -12.71
N MET A 29 0.31 1.26 -11.88
CA MET A 29 1.74 0.92 -12.00
C MET A 29 2.03 -0.57 -11.99
N LEU A 30 1.01 -1.40 -11.71
CA LEU A 30 1.14 -2.85 -11.74
C LEU A 30 0.82 -3.40 -13.14
N PRO A 31 1.40 -4.55 -13.52
CA PRO A 31 1.06 -5.18 -14.79
C PRO A 31 -0.42 -5.56 -14.85
N MET A 32 -1.13 -5.09 -15.88
CA MET A 32 -2.56 -5.42 -16.11
C MET A 32 -2.82 -6.90 -16.41
N ALA A 33 -1.77 -7.64 -16.82
CA ALA A 33 -1.84 -9.09 -16.98
C ALA A 33 -1.84 -9.85 -15.64
N HIS A 34 -1.50 -9.16 -14.54
CA HIS A 34 -1.52 -9.74 -13.19
C HIS A 34 -2.87 -9.43 -12.53
N MET A 35 -3.48 -10.44 -11.89
CA MET A 35 -4.82 -10.33 -11.30
C MET A 35 -4.96 -9.18 -10.29
N TYR A 36 -3.91 -8.90 -9.52
CA TYR A 36 -3.91 -7.80 -8.55
C TYR A 36 -4.04 -6.43 -9.23
N GLY A 37 -3.24 -6.18 -10.28
CA GLY A 37 -3.35 -4.95 -11.08
C GLY A 37 -4.70 -4.86 -11.81
N LEU A 38 -5.13 -5.95 -12.45
CA LEU A 38 -6.40 -5.98 -13.17
C LEU A 38 -7.60 -5.68 -12.26
N ALA A 39 -7.66 -6.30 -11.08
CA ALA A 39 -8.81 -6.16 -10.18
C ALA A 39 -8.83 -4.79 -9.44
N PHE A 40 -7.67 -4.33 -8.93
CA PHE A 40 -7.58 -3.20 -7.99
C PHE A 40 -6.83 -1.96 -8.54
N GLU A 41 -6.42 -1.94 -9.80
CA GLU A 41 -5.97 -0.71 -10.48
C GLU A 41 -6.79 -0.43 -11.75
N PHE A 42 -7.72 -1.32 -12.10
CA PHE A 42 -8.53 -1.13 -13.29
C PHE A 42 -10.01 -1.41 -13.05
N LEU A 43 -10.41 -2.68 -12.79
CA LEU A 43 -11.83 -3.05 -12.77
C LEU A 43 -12.62 -2.29 -11.71
N TYR A 44 -12.13 -2.25 -10.49
CA TYR A 44 -12.78 -1.54 -9.41
C TYR A 44 -12.87 -0.04 -9.70
N GLU A 45 -11.76 0.61 -10.01
CA GLU A 45 -11.71 2.05 -10.28
C GLU A 45 -12.53 2.44 -11.51
N PHE A 46 -12.55 1.61 -12.54
CA PHE A 46 -13.39 1.81 -13.72
C PHE A 46 -14.88 1.76 -13.35
N CYS A 47 -15.28 0.76 -12.55
CA CYS A 47 -16.66 0.65 -12.09
C CYS A 47 -17.09 1.78 -11.15
N VAL A 48 -16.17 2.34 -10.36
CA VAL A 48 -16.42 3.53 -9.51
C VAL A 48 -16.54 4.80 -10.36
N GLY A 49 -15.89 4.87 -11.52
CA GLY A 49 -15.78 6.09 -12.33
C GLY A 49 -14.61 6.98 -11.94
N CYS A 50 -13.48 6.36 -11.57
CA CYS A 50 -12.25 7.05 -11.25
C CYS A 50 -11.44 7.43 -12.48
N HIS A 51 -10.53 8.39 -12.33
CA HIS A 51 -9.52 8.70 -13.33
C HIS A 51 -8.30 7.79 -13.14
N ILE A 52 -8.07 6.87 -14.07
CA ILE A 52 -6.97 5.92 -14.04
C ILE A 52 -5.83 6.44 -14.92
N TYR A 53 -4.66 6.71 -14.33
CA TYR A 53 -3.46 7.17 -15.01
C TYR A 53 -2.46 6.03 -15.17
N PHE A 54 -2.32 5.51 -16.38
CA PHE A 54 -1.39 4.42 -16.68
C PHE A 54 0.03 4.95 -16.85
N LEU A 55 0.99 4.36 -16.14
CA LEU A 55 2.39 4.64 -16.36
C LEU A 55 2.84 4.03 -17.70
N THR A 56 3.30 4.87 -18.61
CA THR A 56 3.80 4.45 -19.92
C THR A 56 5.26 3.98 -19.89
N ARG A 57 5.93 4.16 -18.76
CA ARG A 57 7.34 3.78 -18.55
C ARG A 57 7.45 2.75 -17.45
N MET A 58 8.52 1.93 -17.50
CA MET A 58 8.82 0.95 -16.44
C MET A 58 8.80 1.64 -15.06
N PRO A 59 8.02 1.13 -14.08
CA PRO A 59 7.92 1.72 -12.76
C PRO A 59 9.28 1.75 -12.06
N SER A 60 9.84 2.94 -11.88
CA SER A 60 11.00 3.17 -11.03
C SER A 60 10.63 4.15 -9.92
N PRO A 61 11.30 4.15 -8.77
CA PRO A 61 10.97 5.08 -7.68
C PRO A 61 10.88 6.54 -8.15
N LYS A 62 11.79 6.97 -9.03
CA LYS A 62 11.79 8.35 -9.57
C LYS A 62 10.53 8.65 -10.40
N ILE A 63 10.14 7.73 -11.29
CA ILE A 63 8.96 7.88 -12.15
C ILE A 63 7.69 7.87 -11.31
N ILE A 64 7.62 6.97 -10.32
CA ILE A 64 6.47 6.84 -9.42
C ILE A 64 6.29 8.13 -8.60
N PHE A 65 7.36 8.66 -8.00
CA PHE A 65 7.28 9.91 -7.24
C PHE A 65 6.85 11.09 -8.10
N GLN A 66 7.37 11.19 -9.34
CA GLN A 66 6.95 12.23 -10.25
C GLN A 66 5.46 12.11 -10.57
N ALA A 67 4.98 10.91 -10.89
CA ALA A 67 3.57 10.66 -11.16
C ALA A 67 2.69 10.99 -9.95
N PHE A 68 3.11 10.63 -8.73
CA PHE A 68 2.36 10.93 -7.51
C PHE A 68 2.32 12.44 -7.22
N ALA A 69 3.41 13.16 -7.47
CA ALA A 69 3.45 14.62 -7.30
C ALA A 69 2.52 15.33 -8.29
N ASP A 70 2.48 14.87 -9.55
CA ASP A 70 1.69 15.49 -10.62
C ASP A 70 0.19 15.14 -10.51
N ILE A 71 -0.13 13.87 -10.21
CA ILE A 71 -1.50 13.33 -10.24
C ILE A 71 -2.17 13.45 -8.88
N LYS A 72 -1.44 13.26 -7.77
CA LYS A 72 -1.95 13.24 -6.39
C LYS A 72 -3.06 12.20 -6.21
N PRO A 73 -2.75 10.90 -6.29
CA PRO A 73 -3.74 9.84 -6.24
C PRO A 73 -4.49 9.81 -4.91
N ASN A 74 -5.75 9.33 -4.93
CA ASN A 74 -6.58 9.14 -3.75
C ASN A 74 -6.37 7.76 -3.10
N LEU A 75 -5.97 6.78 -3.88
CA LEU A 75 -5.59 5.43 -3.45
C LEU A 75 -4.27 5.05 -4.11
N VAL A 76 -3.42 4.34 -3.36
CA VAL A 76 -2.18 3.78 -3.90
C VAL A 76 -2.21 2.26 -3.73
N VAL A 77 -2.08 1.54 -4.85
CA VAL A 77 -1.95 0.08 -4.88
C VAL A 77 -0.51 -0.25 -5.25
N ALA A 78 0.17 -1.03 -4.44
CA ALA A 78 1.62 -1.23 -4.61
C ALA A 78 2.06 -2.66 -4.26
N VAL A 79 3.24 -3.03 -4.75
CA VAL A 79 3.94 -4.24 -4.29
C VAL A 79 4.98 -3.86 -3.22
N PRO A 80 5.30 -4.79 -2.28
CA PRO A 80 6.25 -4.55 -1.20
C PRO A 80 7.56 -3.91 -1.65
N LEU A 81 8.15 -4.42 -2.72
CA LEU A 81 9.44 -3.98 -3.24
C LEU A 81 9.51 -2.47 -3.52
N ILE A 82 8.42 -1.87 -4.00
CA ILE A 82 8.34 -0.44 -4.30
C ILE A 82 8.40 0.35 -3.00
N ILE A 83 7.54 0.01 -2.04
CA ILE A 83 7.45 0.69 -0.74
C ILE A 83 8.75 0.55 0.04
N GLU A 84 9.31 -0.66 0.08
CA GLU A 84 10.58 -0.94 0.76
C GLU A 84 11.75 -0.14 0.18
N LYS A 85 11.87 -0.05 -1.15
CA LYS A 85 12.92 0.77 -1.79
C LYS A 85 12.77 2.25 -1.43
N ILE A 86 11.52 2.74 -1.41
CA ILE A 86 11.23 4.13 -1.04
C ILE A 86 11.69 4.40 0.40
N ILE A 87 11.28 3.56 1.34
CA ILE A 87 11.58 3.72 2.76
C ILE A 87 13.08 3.55 3.03
N LYS A 88 13.68 2.48 2.53
CA LYS A 88 15.12 2.20 2.74
C LYS A 88 16.01 3.30 2.17
N LYS A 89 15.65 3.88 1.02
CA LYS A 89 16.48 4.90 0.36
C LYS A 89 16.29 6.30 0.93
N ASN A 90 15.06 6.67 1.27
CA ASN A 90 14.71 8.08 1.53
C ASN A 90 14.39 8.38 3.00
N VAL A 91 14.01 7.38 3.78
CA VAL A 91 13.51 7.57 5.16
C VAL A 91 14.47 7.03 6.20
N LEU A 92 14.82 5.74 6.13
CA LEU A 92 15.66 5.09 7.14
C LEU A 92 17.02 5.77 7.34
N PRO A 93 17.77 6.18 6.30
CA PRO A 93 19.08 6.82 6.52
C PRO A 93 19.00 8.12 7.33
N LYS A 94 17.87 8.83 7.21
CA LYS A 94 17.65 10.07 7.98
C LYS A 94 17.37 9.78 9.46
N LEU A 95 16.67 8.68 9.75
CA LEU A 95 16.32 8.27 11.11
C LEU A 95 17.48 7.58 11.83
N GLU A 96 18.37 6.93 11.10
CA GLU A 96 19.52 6.22 11.64
C GLU A 96 20.68 7.13 12.05
N SER A 97 20.62 8.42 11.76
CA SER A 97 21.67 9.36 12.17
C SER A 97 21.83 9.39 13.70
N PRO A 98 23.06 9.50 14.24
CA PRO A 98 23.31 9.48 15.69
C PRO A 98 22.50 10.52 16.45
N ALA A 99 22.36 11.72 15.89
CA ALA A 99 21.56 12.79 16.47
C ALA A 99 20.07 12.41 16.57
N MET A 100 19.52 11.79 15.51
CA MET A 100 18.12 11.39 15.47
C MET A 100 17.83 10.25 16.47
N LYS A 101 18.75 9.29 16.60
CA LYS A 101 18.63 8.19 17.59
C LYS A 101 18.57 8.70 19.03
N ILE A 102 19.27 9.79 19.35
CA ILE A 102 19.22 10.42 20.68
C ILE A 102 17.86 11.14 20.86
N LEU A 103 17.40 11.91 19.87
CA LEU A 103 16.13 12.62 19.91
C LEU A 103 14.92 11.68 20.03
N LEU A 104 14.97 10.52 19.38
CA LEU A 104 13.91 9.50 19.44
C LEU A 104 13.75 8.85 20.83
N LYS A 105 14.72 9.01 21.74
CA LYS A 105 14.61 8.52 23.12
C LYS A 105 13.79 9.42 24.03
N VAL A 106 13.52 10.66 23.63
CA VAL A 106 12.73 11.63 24.41
C VAL A 106 11.26 11.51 23.96
N PRO A 107 10.30 11.09 24.81
CA PRO A 107 8.94 10.77 24.40
C PRO A 107 8.23 11.88 23.63
N ILE A 108 8.23 13.11 24.15
CA ILE A 108 7.54 14.27 23.51
C ILE A 108 8.17 14.61 22.15
N ILE A 109 9.48 14.47 22.02
CA ILE A 109 10.21 14.73 20.78
C ILE A 109 9.99 13.58 19.78
N ASN A 110 9.94 12.35 20.28
CA ASN A 110 9.67 11.15 19.47
C ASN A 110 8.33 11.27 18.72
N ASP A 111 7.25 11.66 19.40
CA ASP A 111 5.93 11.78 18.79
C ASP A 111 5.89 12.88 17.71
N LYS A 112 6.56 14.02 17.96
CA LYS A 112 6.71 15.08 16.95
C LYS A 112 7.52 14.63 15.74
N ILE A 113 8.60 13.90 15.96
CA ILE A 113 9.43 13.35 14.87
C ILE A 113 8.63 12.35 14.04
N LYS A 114 7.92 11.43 14.69
CA LYS A 114 7.06 10.45 14.01
C LYS A 114 5.97 11.14 13.17
N ALA A 115 5.31 12.14 13.71
CA ALA A 115 4.32 12.92 12.98
C ALA A 115 4.93 13.64 11.78
N THR A 116 6.10 14.25 11.93
CA THR A 116 6.82 14.90 10.82
C THR A 116 7.24 13.90 9.74
N VAL A 117 7.75 12.74 10.14
CA VAL A 117 8.14 11.68 9.19
C VAL A 117 6.92 11.13 8.46
N ARG A 118 5.82 10.90 9.18
CA ARG A 118 4.54 10.50 8.57
C ARG A 118 4.09 11.49 7.52
N GLU A 119 4.07 12.79 7.86
CA GLU A 119 3.65 13.85 6.94
C GLU A 119 4.55 13.94 5.71
N GLN A 120 5.87 13.89 5.89
CA GLN A 120 6.80 13.88 4.76
C GLN A 120 6.59 12.68 3.84
N MET A 121 6.29 11.50 4.41
CA MET A 121 5.96 10.32 3.62
C MET A 121 4.63 10.51 2.88
N ILE A 122 3.61 11.01 3.54
CA ILE A 122 2.31 11.30 2.91
C ILE A 122 2.52 12.25 1.71
N GLN A 123 3.29 13.32 1.89
CA GLN A 123 3.60 14.25 0.81
C GLN A 123 4.38 13.60 -0.34
N ALA A 124 5.31 12.69 -0.05
CA ALA A 124 6.06 11.96 -1.07
C ALA A 124 5.15 11.06 -1.94
N PHE A 125 4.03 10.61 -1.40
CA PHE A 125 3.00 9.85 -2.13
C PHE A 125 1.89 10.74 -2.74
N GLY A 126 2.12 12.05 -2.84
CA GLY A 126 1.20 13.01 -3.46
C GLY A 126 0.29 13.76 -2.48
N GLY A 127 0.31 13.41 -1.19
CA GLY A 127 -0.38 14.14 -0.12
C GLY A 127 -1.90 14.00 -0.06
N ASN A 128 -2.52 13.25 -0.98
CA ASN A 128 -3.98 13.22 -1.13
C ASN A 128 -4.60 11.83 -0.96
N PHE A 129 -3.80 10.79 -0.77
CA PHE A 129 -4.32 9.43 -0.63
C PHE A 129 -4.86 9.17 0.79
N TYR A 130 -5.89 8.34 0.90
CA TYR A 130 -6.43 7.92 2.18
C TYR A 130 -5.76 6.64 2.72
N GLN A 131 -5.23 5.79 1.85
CA GLN A 131 -4.41 4.62 2.25
C GLN A 131 -3.55 4.08 1.10
N ILE A 132 -2.55 3.28 1.48
CA ILE A 132 -1.77 2.45 0.56
C ILE A 132 -2.13 0.98 0.80
N ILE A 133 -2.46 0.25 -0.27
CA ILE A 133 -2.67 -1.19 -0.23
C ILE A 133 -1.41 -1.86 -0.77
N VAL A 134 -0.80 -2.70 0.05
CA VAL A 134 0.40 -3.46 -0.31
C VAL A 134 0.02 -4.93 -0.48
N GLY A 135 0.37 -5.52 -1.61
CA GLY A 135 0.03 -6.91 -1.90
C GLY A 135 0.95 -7.57 -2.91
N GLY A 136 0.71 -8.85 -3.19
CA GLY A 136 1.43 -9.62 -4.21
C GLY A 136 2.71 -10.30 -3.74
N ALA A 137 3.26 -9.95 -2.58
CA ALA A 137 4.40 -10.62 -1.96
C ALA A 137 4.43 -10.36 -0.45
N ALA A 138 5.27 -11.11 0.29
CA ALA A 138 5.50 -10.87 1.71
C ALA A 138 6.12 -9.48 1.92
N PHE A 139 5.64 -8.75 2.91
CA PHE A 139 6.14 -7.44 3.28
C PHE A 139 7.21 -7.55 4.37
N ASN A 140 8.27 -6.75 4.29
CA ASN A 140 9.35 -6.78 5.26
C ASN A 140 8.85 -6.34 6.65
N GLN A 141 9.04 -7.20 7.67
CA GLN A 141 8.52 -6.98 9.02
C GLN A 141 9.04 -5.69 9.68
N GLU A 142 10.32 -5.35 9.49
CA GLU A 142 10.91 -4.14 10.10
C GLU A 142 10.26 -2.89 9.52
N ILE A 143 10.04 -2.89 8.21
CA ILE A 143 9.36 -1.78 7.52
C ILE A 143 7.90 -1.70 7.91
N GLU A 144 7.23 -2.83 8.02
CA GLU A 144 5.84 -2.91 8.47
C GLU A 144 5.69 -2.35 9.90
N GLN A 145 6.56 -2.77 10.84
CA GLN A 145 6.58 -2.25 12.20
C GLN A 145 6.90 -0.75 12.23
N PHE A 146 7.83 -0.30 11.39
CA PHE A 146 8.14 1.13 11.26
C PHE A 146 6.91 1.92 10.81
N LEU A 147 6.25 1.53 9.73
CA LEU A 147 5.04 2.20 9.23
C LEU A 147 3.93 2.25 10.30
N LYS A 148 3.74 1.15 11.03
CA LYS A 148 2.79 1.08 12.14
C LYS A 148 3.18 2.04 13.27
N SER A 149 4.48 2.14 13.58
CA SER A 149 4.96 3.01 14.67
C SER A 149 4.74 4.50 14.42
N ILE A 150 4.54 4.91 13.18
CA ILE A 150 4.27 6.30 12.77
C ILE A 150 2.81 6.52 12.36
N ASP A 151 1.92 5.54 12.58
CA ASP A 151 0.51 5.56 12.16
C ASP A 151 0.34 5.90 10.67
N PHE A 152 1.20 5.36 9.82
CA PHE A 152 1.10 5.55 8.38
C PHE A 152 -0.09 4.79 7.81
N PRO A 153 -0.93 5.39 6.93
CA PRO A 153 -2.14 4.74 6.43
C PRO A 153 -1.82 3.68 5.36
N TYR A 154 -1.49 2.47 5.80
CA TYR A 154 -1.26 1.33 4.92
C TYR A 154 -1.97 0.08 5.41
N THR A 155 -2.23 -0.84 4.50
CA THR A 155 -2.68 -2.20 4.81
C THR A 155 -1.99 -3.19 3.91
N VAL A 156 -1.90 -4.44 4.35
CA VAL A 156 -1.38 -5.54 3.53
C VAL A 156 -2.54 -6.46 3.17
N GLY A 157 -2.81 -6.58 1.87
CA GLY A 157 -3.76 -7.53 1.33
C GLY A 157 -3.08 -8.85 0.99
N TYR A 158 -3.73 -9.97 1.30
CA TYR A 158 -3.30 -11.30 0.90
C TYR A 158 -4.23 -11.88 -0.13
N GLY A 159 -3.64 -12.47 -1.16
CA GLY A 159 -4.40 -13.11 -2.22
C GLY A 159 -3.55 -13.99 -3.12
N MET A 160 -4.21 -14.65 -4.05
CA MET A 160 -3.59 -15.50 -5.08
C MET A 160 -4.44 -15.46 -6.35
N THR A 161 -3.81 -15.71 -7.48
CA THR A 161 -4.47 -15.65 -8.80
C THR A 161 -5.74 -16.50 -8.86
N GLU A 162 -5.71 -17.68 -8.26
CA GLU A 162 -6.82 -18.63 -8.25
C GLU A 162 -8.05 -18.13 -7.50
N CYS A 163 -7.88 -17.12 -6.64
CA CYS A 163 -8.97 -16.50 -5.85
C CYS A 163 -9.49 -15.17 -6.45
N ALA A 164 -8.97 -14.73 -7.57
CA ALA A 164 -9.39 -13.60 -8.42
C ALA A 164 -9.33 -12.16 -7.84
N PRO A 165 -8.33 -11.69 -7.11
CA PRO A 165 -7.25 -12.39 -6.40
C PRO A 165 -7.38 -12.40 -4.88
N ILE A 166 -8.26 -11.55 -4.24
CA ILE A 166 -8.22 -11.26 -2.79
C ILE A 166 -8.78 -12.40 -1.94
N ILE A 167 -8.09 -12.72 -0.85
CA ILE A 167 -8.52 -13.66 0.18
C ILE A 167 -8.72 -12.94 1.51
N CYS A 168 -7.75 -12.08 1.89
CA CYS A 168 -7.78 -11.35 3.14
C CYS A 168 -7.43 -9.88 2.92
N TYR A 169 -8.24 -9.03 3.53
CA TYR A 169 -8.04 -7.59 3.60
C TYR A 169 -8.64 -7.07 4.89
N GLU A 170 -8.01 -6.08 5.50
CA GLU A 170 -8.55 -5.35 6.64
C GLU A 170 -8.26 -3.86 6.46
N ASP A 171 -9.18 -3.01 6.92
CA ASP A 171 -8.97 -1.56 6.94
C ASP A 171 -7.71 -1.20 7.74
N TRP A 172 -6.95 -0.22 7.26
CA TRP A 172 -5.65 0.14 7.84
C TRP A 172 -5.72 0.53 9.33
N LYS A 173 -6.86 1.03 9.82
CA LYS A 173 -7.06 1.38 11.24
C LYS A 173 -7.19 0.15 12.13
N ARG A 174 -7.70 -0.97 11.59
CA ARG A 174 -7.89 -2.24 12.29
C ARG A 174 -6.85 -3.28 11.94
N PHE A 175 -6.11 -3.04 10.86
CA PHE A 175 -5.09 -3.94 10.35
C PHE A 175 -4.04 -4.28 11.41
N LYS A 176 -3.77 -5.58 11.58
CA LYS A 176 -2.71 -6.11 12.45
C LYS A 176 -1.53 -6.54 11.59
N THR A 177 -0.34 -6.04 11.94
CA THR A 177 0.91 -6.42 11.26
C THR A 177 1.17 -7.91 11.33
N CYS A 178 1.79 -8.45 10.30
CA CYS A 178 2.26 -9.85 10.26
C CYS A 178 1.19 -10.93 10.33
N LEU A 179 -0.05 -10.67 9.89
CA LEU A 179 -1.12 -11.67 9.88
C LEU A 179 -0.76 -12.98 9.14
N LEU A 180 0.07 -12.88 8.09
CA LEU A 180 0.54 -14.04 7.31
C LEU A 180 1.46 -14.98 8.11
N TYR A 181 2.12 -14.45 9.17
CA TYR A 181 3.07 -15.21 9.98
C TYR A 181 2.48 -15.68 11.31
N THR A 182 1.31 -15.17 11.68
CA THR A 182 0.68 -15.45 12.97
C THR A 182 -0.49 -16.43 12.87
N SER A 183 -1.01 -16.70 11.68
CA SER A 183 -2.03 -17.71 11.46
C SER A 183 -1.37 -19.08 11.32
N PRO A 184 -1.59 -20.04 12.25
CA PRO A 184 -1.04 -21.37 12.10
C PRO A 184 -1.59 -22.01 10.81
N SER A 185 -0.68 -22.39 9.92
CA SER A 185 -1.04 -23.19 8.75
C SER A 185 -1.38 -24.63 9.19
N PRO A 186 -2.34 -25.30 8.56
CA PRO A 186 -2.54 -26.73 8.80
C PRO A 186 -1.29 -27.60 8.57
N ARG A 187 -0.27 -27.05 7.88
CA ARG A 187 1.04 -27.70 7.70
C ARG A 187 1.97 -27.54 8.90
N ASP A 188 1.73 -26.54 9.75
CA ASP A 188 2.58 -26.26 10.92
C ASP A 188 2.17 -27.10 12.15
N THR A 189 1.09 -27.85 12.04
CA THR A 189 0.52 -28.72 13.10
C THR A 189 0.88 -30.20 12.95
N ARG A 190 1.86 -30.53 12.09
CA ARG A 190 2.36 -31.91 11.93
C ARG A 190 3.75 -32.10 12.51
#